data_e615918b821e9e4a5dda96ce2c389324
#
_entry.id   e615918b821e9e4a5dda96ce2c389324
#
_cell.length_a   1.000
_cell.length_b   1.000
_cell.length_c   1.000
_cell.angle_alpha   90.00
_cell.angle_beta   90.00
_cell.angle_gamma   90.00
#
_symmetry.space_group_name_H-M   'P 1'
#
loop_
_entity.id
_entity.type
_entity.pdbx_description
1 polymer ?
#
loop_
_entity_poly.entity_id
_entity_poly.type
_entity_poly.pdbx_seq_one_letter_code
_entity_poly.pdbx_strand_id
1 'polypeptide(L)'
;MTRPVFCVDAFTAEPFAGNPAAVCLLEDEAADPGWMQRVAAEMNLSETAFLRQRAEAGRYGLRWFTPTVEVELCGHATLASAHVLFTEGLAEAGQALRFDTASGALAARRDGDGAIWLDFPATPAEPVDPPAGLLEGLSGAAVRGVGRGRFDYLVELEDEAAVRGLAPDVRRLEGLGPRGVIATAAGDGSGGHDFVSRYFAPAAGIDEDPVTGSAHCTLGPFWAERLGRTELTGFQASARGGLVQVRPSGDRVLLGGRAVTVLRGQLV
;
A
#
# COMPACT_ATOMS: atom_id res chain seq x y z
N MET A 1 -27.50 4.64 14.80
CA MET A 1 -26.26 4.63 15.62
C MET A 1 -25.20 5.36 14.80
N THR A 2 -24.56 6.36 15.38
CA THR A 2 -23.46 7.09 14.75
C THR A 2 -22.19 6.24 14.79
N ARG A 3 -21.43 6.18 13.68
CA ARG A 3 -20.18 5.41 13.60
C ARG A 3 -19.03 6.35 13.34
N PRO A 4 -17.97 6.33 14.18
CA PRO A 4 -16.78 7.13 13.92
C PRO A 4 -16.12 6.75 12.58
N VAL A 5 -15.75 7.77 11.81
CA VAL A 5 -15.04 7.64 10.55
C VAL A 5 -13.87 8.61 10.49
N PHE A 6 -12.77 8.16 9.96
CA PHE A 6 -11.52 8.91 9.83
C PHE A 6 -11.04 8.86 8.39
N CYS A 7 -10.51 9.97 7.86
CA CYS A 7 -9.68 9.90 6.67
C CYS A 7 -8.22 10.03 7.11
N VAL A 8 -7.39 9.09 6.67
CA VAL A 8 -5.99 8.97 7.08
C VAL A 8 -5.13 8.84 5.84
N ASP A 9 -4.13 9.69 5.72
CA ASP A 9 -3.10 9.57 4.71
C ASP A 9 -1.99 8.65 5.25
N ALA A 10 -1.80 7.50 4.61
CA ALA A 10 -0.82 6.48 4.98
C ALA A 10 0.50 6.64 4.19
N PHE A 11 1.61 6.19 4.79
CA PHE A 11 2.97 6.31 4.26
C PHE A 11 3.46 7.74 4.08
N THR A 12 3.00 8.62 4.95
CA THR A 12 3.41 10.03 5.00
C THR A 12 3.31 10.58 6.42
N ALA A 13 4.08 11.62 6.72
CA ALA A 13 3.91 12.46 7.91
C ALA A 13 3.20 13.79 7.57
N GLU A 14 3.03 14.09 6.27
CA GLU A 14 2.46 15.34 5.77
C GLU A 14 1.02 15.13 5.33
N PRO A 15 0.06 15.96 5.77
CA PRO A 15 -1.31 15.92 5.28
C PRO A 15 -1.37 16.10 3.75
N PHE A 16 -2.32 15.38 3.12
CA PHE A 16 -2.60 15.45 1.68
C PHE A 16 -1.51 14.85 0.77
N ALA A 17 -0.52 14.15 1.35
CA ALA A 17 0.42 13.26 0.68
C ALA A 17 0.07 11.80 0.99
N GLY A 18 0.92 10.84 0.57
CA GLY A 18 0.72 9.41 0.83
C GLY A 18 -0.54 8.83 0.17
N ASN A 19 -1.01 7.69 0.68
CA ASN A 19 -2.19 7.01 0.17
C ASN A 19 -3.38 7.17 1.14
N PRO A 20 -4.47 7.84 0.73
CA PRO A 20 -5.61 8.11 1.59
C PRO A 20 -6.48 6.86 1.75
N ALA A 21 -6.88 6.57 3.00
CA ALA A 21 -7.88 5.56 3.33
C ALA A 21 -8.92 6.13 4.29
N ALA A 22 -10.18 5.72 4.13
CA ALA A 22 -11.16 5.90 5.19
C ALA A 22 -11.06 4.74 6.18
N VAL A 23 -11.26 5.03 7.47
CA VAL A 23 -11.31 4.03 8.55
C VAL A 23 -12.60 4.21 9.32
N CYS A 24 -13.47 3.22 9.31
CA CYS A 24 -14.74 3.21 10.01
C CYS A 24 -14.69 2.23 11.20
N LEU A 25 -14.98 2.70 12.40
CA LEU A 25 -15.06 1.85 13.58
C LEU A 25 -16.48 1.30 13.74
N LEU A 26 -16.58 -0.03 13.87
CA LEU A 26 -17.84 -0.75 14.01
C LEU A 26 -18.04 -1.21 15.45
N GLU A 27 -19.22 -0.93 16.00
CA GLU A 27 -19.65 -1.44 17.32
C GLU A 27 -20.35 -2.80 17.20
N ASP A 28 -21.05 -3.04 16.07
CA ASP A 28 -21.91 -4.21 15.86
C ASP A 28 -21.20 -5.40 15.23
N GLU A 29 -21.58 -6.63 15.67
CA GLU A 29 -21.10 -7.89 15.07
C GLU A 29 -21.55 -8.10 13.62
N ALA A 30 -22.66 -7.53 13.23
CA ALA A 30 -23.40 -7.82 12.00
C ALA A 30 -23.49 -6.64 11.03
N ALA A 31 -22.41 -5.83 10.91
CA ALA A 31 -22.45 -4.80 9.87
C ALA A 31 -22.61 -5.44 8.49
N ASP A 32 -23.69 -5.08 7.79
CA ASP A 32 -24.04 -5.60 6.47
C ASP A 32 -22.94 -5.27 5.44
N PRO A 33 -22.40 -6.28 4.70
CA PRO A 33 -21.42 -6.03 3.65
C PRO A 33 -21.90 -5.04 2.58
N GLY A 34 -23.19 -5.07 2.26
CA GLY A 34 -23.79 -4.13 1.32
C GLY A 34 -23.78 -2.69 1.84
N TRP A 35 -23.95 -2.50 3.17
CA TRP A 35 -23.78 -1.18 3.77
C TRP A 35 -22.31 -0.72 3.72
N MET A 36 -21.35 -1.60 4.04
CA MET A 36 -19.92 -1.28 3.95
C MET A 36 -19.54 -0.86 2.52
N GLN A 37 -20.05 -1.57 1.52
CA GLN A 37 -19.81 -1.23 0.11
C GLN A 37 -20.38 0.15 -0.26
N ARG A 38 -21.57 0.48 0.21
CA ARG A 38 -22.16 1.82 -0.04
C ARG A 38 -21.37 2.93 0.64
N VAL A 39 -20.90 2.71 1.87
CA VAL A 39 -20.01 3.66 2.55
C VAL A 39 -18.70 3.85 1.78
N ALA A 40 -18.08 2.77 1.33
CA ALA A 40 -16.85 2.85 0.54
C ALA A 40 -17.06 3.61 -0.78
N ALA A 41 -18.18 3.40 -1.46
CA ALA A 41 -18.56 4.14 -2.66
C ALA A 41 -18.77 5.63 -2.37
N GLU A 42 -19.41 5.98 -1.25
CA GLU A 42 -19.65 7.38 -0.84
C GLU A 42 -18.35 8.10 -0.46
N MET A 43 -17.46 7.41 0.27
CA MET A 43 -16.14 7.96 0.64
C MET A 43 -15.26 8.20 -0.59
N ASN A 44 -15.40 7.35 -1.61
CA ASN A 44 -14.70 7.47 -2.90
C ASN A 44 -13.17 7.66 -2.77
N LEU A 45 -12.56 6.96 -1.80
CA LEU A 45 -11.12 6.86 -1.61
C LEU A 45 -10.63 5.52 -2.19
N SER A 46 -9.32 5.34 -2.29
CA SER A 46 -8.72 4.07 -2.76
C SER A 46 -9.35 2.88 -2.05
N GLU A 47 -9.35 2.89 -0.71
CA GLU A 47 -10.09 1.94 0.10
C GLU A 47 -10.69 2.56 1.36
N THR A 48 -11.78 1.94 1.82
CA THR A 48 -12.37 2.16 3.14
C THR A 48 -12.19 0.91 3.99
N ALA A 49 -11.53 1.04 5.12
CA ALA A 49 -11.34 0.00 6.11
C ALA A 49 -12.47 0.00 7.14
N PHE A 50 -12.98 -1.18 7.47
CA PHE A 50 -13.97 -1.39 8.52
C PHE A 50 -13.36 -2.23 9.62
N LEU A 51 -13.21 -1.61 10.80
CA LEU A 51 -12.61 -2.19 11.99
C LEU A 51 -13.66 -2.59 13.01
N ARG A 52 -13.53 -3.80 13.53
CA ARG A 52 -14.34 -4.27 14.65
C ARG A 52 -13.46 -4.89 15.74
N GLN A 53 -13.54 -4.38 16.96
CA GLN A 53 -12.84 -4.97 18.10
C GLN A 53 -13.34 -6.39 18.38
N ARG A 54 -12.44 -7.29 18.71
CA ARG A 54 -12.72 -8.65 19.17
C ARG A 54 -12.67 -8.71 20.70
N ALA A 55 -13.10 -9.84 21.28
CA ALA A 55 -13.05 -10.05 22.73
C ALA A 55 -11.64 -10.00 23.31
N GLU A 56 -10.64 -10.41 22.53
CA GLU A 56 -9.22 -10.36 22.90
C GLU A 56 -8.69 -8.92 22.68
N ALA A 57 -8.03 -8.35 23.69
CA ALA A 57 -7.44 -7.02 23.61
C ALA A 57 -6.36 -6.96 22.50
N GLY A 58 -6.38 -5.90 21.70
CA GLY A 58 -5.47 -5.73 20.57
C GLY A 58 -5.80 -6.59 19.33
N ARG A 59 -6.93 -7.28 19.33
CA ARG A 59 -7.41 -8.06 18.19
C ARG A 59 -8.65 -7.45 17.56
N TYR A 60 -8.64 -7.33 16.24
CA TYR A 60 -9.68 -6.68 15.46
C TYR A 60 -10.04 -7.50 14.23
N GLY A 61 -11.32 -7.53 13.86
CA GLY A 61 -11.73 -7.92 12.52
C GLY A 61 -11.50 -6.73 11.58
N LEU A 62 -10.94 -6.96 10.39
CA LEU A 62 -10.63 -5.91 9.43
C LEU A 62 -11.04 -6.35 8.03
N ARG A 63 -11.81 -5.48 7.37
CA ARG A 63 -12.25 -5.65 5.98
C ARG A 63 -12.00 -4.37 5.21
N TRP A 64 -11.70 -4.50 3.91
CA TRP A 64 -11.41 -3.36 3.04
C TRP A 64 -12.31 -3.40 1.81
N PHE A 65 -12.81 -2.25 1.45
CA PHE A 65 -13.65 -2.06 0.28
C PHE A 65 -13.12 -0.92 -0.57
N THR A 66 -12.91 -1.16 -1.86
CA THR A 66 -12.81 -0.10 -2.86
C THR A 66 -14.20 0.50 -3.07
N PRO A 67 -14.37 1.58 -3.83
CA PRO A 67 -15.70 2.08 -4.19
C PRO A 67 -16.62 1.04 -4.86
N THR A 68 -16.07 -0.05 -5.40
CA THR A 68 -16.84 -1.02 -6.21
C THR A 68 -16.84 -2.46 -5.68
N VAL A 69 -15.80 -2.89 -4.96
CA VAL A 69 -15.65 -4.28 -4.51
C VAL A 69 -14.94 -4.38 -3.16
N GLU A 70 -15.19 -5.47 -2.44
CA GLU A 70 -14.36 -5.89 -1.31
C GLU A 70 -13.03 -6.48 -1.80
N VAL A 71 -11.93 -6.16 -1.12
CA VAL A 71 -10.59 -6.67 -1.42
C VAL A 71 -10.05 -7.51 -0.26
N GLU A 72 -9.26 -8.54 -0.58
CA GLU A 72 -8.75 -9.49 0.41
C GLU A 72 -7.54 -8.97 1.20
N LEU A 73 -6.80 -8.00 0.65
CA LEU A 73 -5.59 -7.44 1.24
C LEU A 73 -5.38 -5.98 0.83
N CYS A 74 -5.13 -5.12 1.82
CA CYS A 74 -4.79 -3.72 1.57
C CYS A 74 -3.78 -3.21 2.61
N GLY A 75 -2.56 -2.91 2.19
CA GLY A 75 -1.46 -2.49 3.09
C GLY A 75 -1.67 -1.10 3.68
N HIS A 76 -1.94 -0.07 2.84
CA HIS A 76 -2.06 1.30 3.31
C HIS A 76 -3.28 1.50 4.23
N ALA A 77 -4.43 0.87 3.91
CA ALA A 77 -5.60 0.94 4.76
C ALA A 77 -5.44 0.15 6.07
N THR A 78 -4.57 -0.89 6.11
CA THR A 78 -4.17 -1.56 7.36
C THR A 78 -3.30 -0.64 8.21
N LEU A 79 -2.36 0.06 7.61
CA LEU A 79 -1.51 1.05 8.30
C LEU A 79 -2.36 2.20 8.85
N ALA A 80 -3.29 2.73 8.04
CA ALA A 80 -4.26 3.74 8.46
C ALA A 80 -5.13 3.26 9.64
N SER A 81 -5.59 2.00 9.59
CA SER A 81 -6.36 1.35 10.66
C SER A 81 -5.57 1.28 11.96
N ALA A 82 -4.32 0.82 11.91
CA ALA A 82 -3.43 0.78 13.07
C ALA A 82 -3.16 2.19 13.63
N HIS A 83 -2.97 3.18 12.76
CA HIS A 83 -2.79 4.58 13.15
C HIS A 83 -4.00 5.08 13.95
N VAL A 84 -5.22 4.87 13.47
CA VAL A 84 -6.45 5.27 14.20
C VAL A 84 -6.51 4.60 15.56
N LEU A 85 -6.25 3.29 15.66
CA LEU A 85 -6.27 2.58 16.94
C LEU A 85 -5.29 3.16 17.96
N PHE A 86 -4.08 3.53 17.54
CA PHE A 86 -3.09 4.14 18.43
C PHE A 86 -3.38 5.61 18.77
N THR A 87 -3.93 6.39 17.85
CA THR A 87 -4.15 7.82 18.06
C THR A 87 -5.44 8.12 18.81
N GLU A 88 -6.46 7.26 18.68
CA GLU A 88 -7.71 7.36 19.44
C GLU A 88 -7.66 6.66 20.80
N GLY A 89 -6.48 6.13 21.21
CA GLY A 89 -6.29 5.48 22.50
C GLY A 89 -7.00 4.13 22.65
N LEU A 90 -7.32 3.49 21.52
CA LEU A 90 -7.94 2.16 21.47
C LEU A 90 -6.90 1.03 21.56
N ALA A 91 -5.63 1.37 21.45
CA ALA A 91 -4.48 0.49 21.66
C ALA A 91 -3.35 1.25 22.34
N GLU A 92 -2.58 0.54 23.18
CA GLU A 92 -1.44 1.12 23.88
C GLU A 92 -0.20 1.22 22.98
N ALA A 93 0.66 2.21 23.25
CA ALA A 93 1.95 2.31 22.58
C ALA A 93 2.81 1.04 22.84
N GLY A 94 3.35 0.45 21.78
CA GLY A 94 4.11 -0.80 21.85
C GLY A 94 3.26 -2.08 21.84
N GLN A 95 1.94 -1.98 21.98
CA GLN A 95 1.05 -3.13 21.82
C GLN A 95 1.10 -3.64 20.38
N ALA A 96 1.26 -4.96 20.21
CA ALA A 96 1.07 -5.60 18.92
C ALA A 96 -0.43 -5.71 18.60
N LEU A 97 -0.83 -5.19 17.46
CA LEU A 97 -2.19 -5.32 16.92
C LEU A 97 -2.28 -6.57 16.05
N ARG A 98 -3.41 -7.26 16.13
CA ARG A 98 -3.75 -8.41 15.27
C ARG A 98 -5.05 -8.13 14.53
N PHE A 99 -5.02 -8.32 13.23
CA PHE A 99 -6.17 -8.17 12.35
C PHE A 99 -6.58 -9.51 11.76
N ASP A 100 -7.82 -9.93 12.02
CA ASP A 100 -8.44 -11.07 11.34
C ASP A 100 -9.01 -10.58 10.02
N THR A 101 -8.51 -11.09 8.91
CA THR A 101 -8.90 -10.67 7.56
C THR A 101 -9.27 -11.87 6.69
N ALA A 102 -9.83 -11.61 5.50
CA ALA A 102 -10.16 -12.67 4.53
C ALA A 102 -8.90 -13.42 4.04
N SER A 103 -7.74 -12.74 3.99
CA SER A 103 -6.46 -13.33 3.58
C SER A 103 -5.64 -13.93 4.74
N GLY A 104 -6.22 -14.01 5.94
CA GLY A 104 -5.56 -14.51 7.14
C GLY A 104 -5.26 -13.43 8.16
N ALA A 105 -4.45 -13.78 9.17
CA ALA A 105 -4.08 -12.84 10.22
C ALA A 105 -2.94 -11.92 9.78
N LEU A 106 -3.13 -10.61 9.99
CA LEU A 106 -2.10 -9.60 9.83
C LEU A 106 -1.69 -9.04 11.19
N ALA A 107 -0.46 -8.55 11.28
CA ALA A 107 0.04 -7.90 12.48
C ALA A 107 0.53 -6.49 12.18
N ALA A 108 0.31 -5.58 13.14
CA ALA A 108 0.90 -4.25 13.11
C ALA A 108 1.50 -3.91 14.47
N ARG A 109 2.58 -3.13 14.47
CA ARG A 109 3.23 -2.62 15.67
C ARG A 109 3.69 -1.19 15.42
N ARG A 110 3.58 -0.36 16.42
CA ARG A 110 4.12 1.01 16.41
C ARG A 110 5.43 1.06 17.16
N ASP A 111 6.49 1.55 16.52
CA ASP A 111 7.79 1.78 17.14
C ASP A 111 7.84 3.12 17.89
N GLY A 112 8.90 3.31 18.68
CA GLY A 112 9.07 4.49 19.53
C GLY A 112 9.24 5.82 18.75
N ASP A 113 9.64 5.78 17.49
CA ASP A 113 9.72 6.93 16.58
C ASP A 113 8.38 7.26 15.89
N GLY A 114 7.34 6.46 16.16
CA GLY A 114 6.00 6.62 15.62
C GLY A 114 5.73 5.90 14.30
N ALA A 115 6.71 5.21 13.73
CA ALA A 115 6.51 4.37 12.55
C ALA A 115 5.64 3.15 12.88
N ILE A 116 4.73 2.81 11.99
CA ILE A 116 3.87 1.62 12.08
C ILE A 116 4.41 0.58 11.11
N TRP A 117 4.70 -0.60 11.64
CA TRP A 117 5.24 -1.72 10.88
C TRP A 117 4.19 -2.79 10.67
N LEU A 118 4.09 -3.26 9.43
CA LEU A 118 3.23 -4.35 8.99
C LEU A 118 4.08 -5.50 8.49
N ASP A 119 3.65 -6.73 8.74
CA ASP A 119 4.36 -7.95 8.32
C ASP A 119 3.60 -8.65 7.19
N PHE A 120 4.22 -8.72 6.00
CA PHE A 120 3.65 -9.31 4.79
C PHE A 120 4.53 -10.42 4.20
N PRO A 121 3.96 -11.35 3.42
CA PRO A 121 4.77 -12.27 2.62
C PRO A 121 5.56 -11.53 1.54
N ALA A 122 6.81 -11.93 1.33
CA ALA A 122 7.58 -11.48 0.18
C ALA A 122 6.99 -12.02 -1.12
N THR A 123 7.05 -11.23 -2.17
CA THR A 123 6.58 -11.60 -3.51
C THR A 123 7.66 -11.30 -4.55
N PRO A 124 8.82 -11.97 -4.49
CA PRO A 124 9.94 -11.67 -5.38
C PRO A 124 9.53 -11.83 -6.85
N ALA A 125 10.16 -11.03 -7.71
CA ALA A 125 9.95 -11.07 -9.15
C ALA A 125 11.10 -11.86 -9.82
N GLU A 126 10.73 -12.80 -10.68
CA GLU A 126 11.69 -13.57 -11.50
C GLU A 126 11.90 -12.86 -12.83
N PRO A 127 13.13 -12.82 -13.35
CA PRO A 127 13.42 -12.22 -14.65
C PRO A 127 12.61 -12.87 -15.78
N VAL A 128 12.05 -12.04 -16.65
CA VAL A 128 11.29 -12.49 -17.83
C VAL A 128 11.55 -11.57 -19.01
N ASP A 129 11.31 -12.06 -20.21
CA ASP A 129 11.22 -11.20 -21.39
C ASP A 129 10.00 -10.29 -21.30
N PRO A 130 10.09 -9.01 -21.69
CA PRO A 130 8.97 -8.10 -21.65
C PRO A 130 7.86 -8.59 -22.59
N PRO A 131 6.61 -8.72 -22.10
CA PRO A 131 5.49 -9.05 -22.97
C PRO A 131 5.23 -7.90 -23.93
N ALA A 132 4.64 -8.25 -25.09
CA ALA A 132 4.25 -7.26 -26.09
C ALA A 132 3.33 -6.18 -25.48
N GLY A 133 3.64 -4.91 -25.73
CA GLY A 133 2.87 -3.78 -25.24
C GLY A 133 3.33 -3.22 -23.89
N LEU A 134 4.16 -3.94 -23.11
CA LEU A 134 4.62 -3.44 -21.80
C LEU A 134 5.51 -2.19 -21.95
N LEU A 135 6.52 -2.25 -22.80
CA LEU A 135 7.47 -1.15 -22.96
C LEU A 135 6.81 0.05 -23.64
N GLU A 136 5.99 -0.19 -24.64
CA GLU A 136 5.17 0.84 -25.29
C GLU A 136 4.18 1.47 -24.31
N GLY A 137 3.59 0.68 -23.40
CA GLY A 137 2.71 1.15 -22.32
C GLY A 137 3.42 2.04 -21.31
N LEU A 138 4.76 1.88 -21.17
CA LEU A 138 5.62 2.74 -20.36
C LEU A 138 6.32 3.84 -21.18
N SER A 139 5.69 4.28 -22.29
CA SER A 139 6.18 5.38 -23.16
C SER A 139 7.55 5.08 -23.80
N GLY A 140 7.92 3.81 -23.98
CA GLY A 140 9.20 3.42 -24.56
C GLY A 140 10.43 3.81 -23.72
N ALA A 141 10.25 3.94 -22.40
CA ALA A 141 11.35 4.27 -21.49
C ALA A 141 12.50 3.25 -21.60
N ALA A 142 13.74 3.71 -21.41
CA ALA A 142 14.91 2.83 -21.38
C ALA A 142 14.84 1.89 -20.17
N VAL A 143 14.86 0.58 -20.42
CA VAL A 143 14.64 -0.47 -19.43
C VAL A 143 15.92 -1.27 -19.22
N ARG A 144 16.31 -1.47 -17.96
CA ARG A 144 17.44 -2.33 -17.56
C ARG A 144 17.02 -3.80 -17.45
N GLY A 145 15.77 -4.04 -17.03
CA GLY A 145 15.28 -5.40 -16.86
C GLY A 145 13.79 -5.44 -16.57
N VAL A 146 13.20 -6.60 -16.81
CA VAL A 146 11.80 -6.89 -16.51
C VAL A 146 11.73 -8.16 -15.67
N GLY A 147 10.90 -8.12 -14.63
CA GLY A 147 10.58 -9.28 -13.80
C GLY A 147 9.07 -9.51 -13.71
N ARG A 148 8.70 -10.75 -13.44
CA ARG A 148 7.32 -11.17 -13.19
C ARG A 148 7.20 -11.65 -11.76
N GLY A 149 6.50 -10.87 -10.92
CA GLY A 149 6.10 -11.26 -9.58
C GLY A 149 4.77 -12.03 -9.59
N ARG A 150 4.32 -12.42 -8.41
CA ARG A 150 3.04 -13.14 -8.25
C ARG A 150 1.86 -12.37 -8.85
N PHE A 151 1.83 -11.07 -8.68
CA PHE A 151 0.69 -10.22 -9.05
C PHE A 151 1.00 -9.24 -10.17
N ASP A 152 2.23 -8.76 -10.25
CA ASP A 152 2.60 -7.59 -11.03
C ASP A 152 3.83 -7.85 -11.90
N TYR A 153 4.02 -7.07 -12.96
CA TYR A 153 5.32 -6.90 -13.59
C TYR A 153 6.14 -5.90 -12.79
N LEU A 154 7.46 -6.14 -12.70
CA LEU A 154 8.44 -5.19 -12.21
C LEU A 154 9.32 -4.77 -13.40
N VAL A 155 9.46 -3.48 -13.62
CA VAL A 155 10.25 -2.90 -14.69
C VAL A 155 11.32 -1.99 -14.09
N GLU A 156 12.59 -2.37 -14.19
CA GLU A 156 13.70 -1.55 -13.76
C GLU A 156 14.07 -0.58 -14.87
N LEU A 157 13.98 0.72 -14.60
CA LEU A 157 14.35 1.80 -15.49
C LEU A 157 15.79 2.26 -15.25
N GLU A 158 16.31 3.11 -16.13
CA GLU A 158 17.70 3.54 -16.12
C GLU A 158 18.04 4.38 -14.87
N ASP A 159 17.16 5.29 -14.48
CA ASP A 159 17.36 6.19 -13.34
C ASP A 159 16.02 6.70 -12.74
N GLU A 160 16.12 7.45 -11.66
CA GLU A 160 14.99 8.07 -10.98
C GLU A 160 14.24 9.05 -11.87
N ALA A 161 14.93 9.81 -12.72
CA ALA A 161 14.30 10.78 -13.61
C ALA A 161 13.39 10.07 -14.64
N ALA A 162 13.82 8.91 -15.14
CA ALA A 162 13.01 8.07 -16.02
C ALA A 162 11.73 7.58 -15.34
N VAL A 163 11.78 7.16 -14.05
CA VAL A 163 10.58 6.77 -13.29
C VAL A 163 9.63 7.95 -13.10
N ARG A 164 10.16 9.10 -12.67
CA ARG A 164 9.35 10.30 -12.44
C ARG A 164 8.73 10.85 -13.72
N GLY A 165 9.43 10.76 -14.84
CA GLY A 165 9.01 11.26 -16.14
C GLY A 165 8.04 10.35 -16.91
N LEU A 166 7.71 9.16 -16.39
CA LEU A 166 6.78 8.25 -17.07
C LEU A 166 5.42 8.92 -17.35
N ALA A 167 4.96 8.77 -18.59
CA ALA A 167 3.61 9.11 -19.04
C ALA A 167 2.95 7.85 -19.61
N PRO A 168 2.45 6.94 -18.74
CA PRO A 168 2.00 5.61 -19.17
C PRO A 168 0.76 5.67 -20.06
N ASP A 169 0.71 4.79 -21.06
CA ASP A 169 -0.53 4.47 -21.78
C ASP A 169 -1.30 3.40 -20.96
N VAL A 170 -2.14 3.88 -20.07
CA VAL A 170 -2.90 3.00 -19.14
C VAL A 170 -3.77 1.97 -19.86
N ARG A 171 -4.28 2.29 -21.06
CA ARG A 171 -5.08 1.33 -21.86
C ARG A 171 -4.24 0.16 -22.38
N ARG A 172 -2.98 0.41 -22.72
CA ARG A 172 -2.06 -0.66 -23.10
C ARG A 172 -1.69 -1.53 -21.90
N LEU A 173 -1.45 -0.91 -20.75
CA LEU A 173 -1.10 -1.63 -19.53
C LEU A 173 -2.27 -2.49 -19.03
N GLU A 174 -3.52 -2.08 -19.21
CA GLU A 174 -4.72 -2.84 -18.83
C GLU A 174 -4.77 -4.21 -19.51
N GLY A 175 -4.35 -4.30 -20.78
CA GLY A 175 -4.38 -5.53 -21.58
C GLY A 175 -3.29 -6.55 -21.27
N LEU A 176 -2.35 -6.28 -20.35
CA LEU A 176 -1.19 -7.15 -20.11
C LEU A 176 -1.47 -8.42 -19.30
N GLY A 177 -2.64 -8.51 -18.66
CA GLY A 177 -3.08 -9.68 -17.87
C GLY A 177 -2.73 -9.67 -16.39
N PRO A 178 -1.55 -9.21 -15.90
CA PRO A 178 -1.28 -9.01 -14.47
C PRO A 178 -2.12 -7.88 -13.87
N ARG A 179 -2.19 -7.86 -12.55
CA ARG A 179 -2.89 -6.81 -11.80
C ARG A 179 -2.31 -5.43 -12.08
N GLY A 180 -0.97 -5.32 -12.12
CA GLY A 180 -0.31 -4.04 -12.33
C GLY A 180 1.14 -4.12 -12.79
N VAL A 181 1.72 -2.93 -12.94
CA VAL A 181 3.11 -2.71 -13.33
C VAL A 181 3.80 -1.81 -12.31
N ILE A 182 4.87 -2.31 -11.74
CA ILE A 182 5.80 -1.58 -10.86
C ILE A 182 6.93 -1.05 -11.74
N ALA A 183 7.05 0.24 -11.92
CA ALA A 183 8.22 0.88 -12.51
C ALA A 183 9.16 1.35 -11.40
N THR A 184 10.46 1.07 -11.47
CA THR A 184 11.40 1.39 -10.39
C THR A 184 12.80 1.69 -10.91
N ALA A 185 13.55 2.48 -10.13
CA ALA A 185 14.97 2.72 -10.33
C ALA A 185 15.67 2.95 -8.97
N ALA A 186 17.01 2.89 -8.95
CA ALA A 186 17.77 3.33 -7.79
C ALA A 186 17.49 4.82 -7.51
N GLY A 187 17.49 5.19 -6.24
CA GLY A 187 17.41 6.61 -5.83
C GLY A 187 18.68 7.35 -6.24
N ASP A 188 18.54 8.62 -6.56
CA ASP A 188 19.66 9.50 -6.97
C ASP A 188 20.51 10.01 -5.79
N GLY A 189 20.15 9.63 -4.56
CA GLY A 189 20.81 10.02 -3.31
C GLY A 189 20.39 11.39 -2.77
N SER A 190 19.57 12.18 -3.47
CA SER A 190 19.17 13.51 -3.04
C SER A 190 17.99 13.52 -2.07
N GLY A 191 17.09 12.54 -2.21
CA GLY A 191 15.79 12.50 -1.50
C GLY A 191 15.76 11.69 -0.21
N GLY A 192 16.90 11.12 0.23
CA GLY A 192 16.96 10.29 1.44
C GLY A 192 16.25 8.93 1.31
N HIS A 193 15.99 8.49 0.09
CA HIS A 193 15.46 7.16 -0.25
C HIS A 193 16.48 6.36 -1.07
N ASP A 194 16.40 5.04 -0.97
CA ASP A 194 17.32 4.11 -1.63
C ASP A 194 16.88 3.76 -3.05
N PHE A 195 15.56 3.76 -3.28
CA PHE A 195 14.95 3.51 -4.57
C PHE A 195 13.68 4.33 -4.74
N VAL A 196 13.30 4.53 -6.00
CA VAL A 196 12.06 5.18 -6.40
C VAL A 196 11.16 4.20 -7.14
N SER A 197 9.85 4.37 -7.03
CA SER A 197 8.88 3.57 -7.78
C SER A 197 7.64 4.36 -8.19
N ARG A 198 6.91 3.84 -9.17
CA ARG A 198 5.51 4.16 -9.49
C ARG A 198 4.76 2.87 -9.74
N TYR A 199 3.47 2.87 -9.46
CA TYR A 199 2.64 1.69 -9.60
C TYR A 199 1.35 1.99 -10.38
N PHE A 200 1.15 1.23 -11.46
CA PHE A 200 0.03 1.36 -12.37
C PHE A 200 -0.77 0.07 -12.36
N ALA A 201 -2.08 0.13 -12.10
CA ALA A 201 -2.95 -1.04 -12.01
C ALA A 201 -4.30 -0.83 -12.73
N PRO A 202 -4.30 -0.44 -14.01
CA PRO A 202 -5.54 -0.17 -14.75
C PRO A 202 -6.46 -1.39 -14.86
N ALA A 203 -5.91 -2.61 -14.90
CA ALA A 203 -6.70 -3.84 -14.85
C ALA A 203 -7.50 -4.00 -13.54
N ALA A 204 -7.12 -3.32 -12.46
CA ALA A 204 -7.85 -3.23 -11.21
C ALA A 204 -8.71 -1.95 -11.10
N GLY A 205 -8.82 -1.16 -12.17
CA GLY A 205 -9.56 0.11 -12.20
C GLY A 205 -8.81 1.28 -11.58
N ILE A 206 -7.50 1.18 -11.39
CA ILE A 206 -6.65 2.20 -10.78
C ILE A 206 -5.55 2.58 -11.76
N ASP A 207 -5.66 3.74 -12.40
CA ASP A 207 -4.64 4.19 -13.36
C ASP A 207 -3.26 4.27 -12.71
N GLU A 208 -3.14 4.92 -11.55
CA GLU A 208 -1.94 4.97 -10.73
C GLU A 208 -2.32 4.99 -9.24
N ASP A 209 -1.76 4.06 -8.45
CA ASP A 209 -1.97 4.02 -7.00
C ASP A 209 -0.94 4.91 -6.29
N PRO A 210 -1.37 5.77 -5.35
CA PRO A 210 -0.47 6.72 -4.70
C PRO A 210 0.72 6.11 -3.94
N VAL A 211 0.50 5.07 -3.12
CA VAL A 211 1.55 4.31 -2.41
C VAL A 211 1.07 2.88 -2.18
N THR A 212 1.79 1.91 -2.73
CA THR A 212 1.35 0.53 -2.84
C THR A 212 2.16 -0.41 -1.95
N GLY A 213 1.60 -0.82 -0.83
CA GLY A 213 2.27 -1.74 0.10
C GLY A 213 2.65 -3.07 -0.58
N SER A 214 1.76 -3.68 -1.36
CA SER A 214 2.03 -4.96 -2.04
C SER A 214 3.14 -4.86 -3.09
N ALA A 215 3.31 -3.71 -3.76
CA ALA A 215 4.44 -3.49 -4.66
C ALA A 215 5.77 -3.49 -3.89
N HIS A 216 5.79 -2.97 -2.66
CA HIS A 216 6.97 -2.96 -1.81
C HIS A 216 7.32 -4.35 -1.24
N CYS A 217 6.38 -5.30 -1.23
CA CYS A 217 6.70 -6.71 -0.98
C CYS A 217 7.50 -7.36 -2.11
N THR A 218 7.46 -6.78 -3.32
CA THR A 218 8.29 -7.17 -4.47
C THR A 218 9.57 -6.34 -4.54
N LEU A 219 9.46 -5.02 -4.35
CA LEU A 219 10.59 -4.07 -4.40
C LEU A 219 11.61 -4.32 -3.29
N GLY A 220 11.16 -4.73 -2.10
CA GLY A 220 12.02 -4.98 -0.96
C GLY A 220 13.11 -6.03 -1.25
N PRO A 221 12.77 -7.28 -1.58
CA PRO A 221 13.75 -8.30 -1.96
C PRO A 221 14.60 -7.86 -3.16
N PHE A 222 13.98 -7.27 -4.17
CA PHE A 222 14.64 -6.81 -5.40
C PHE A 222 15.76 -5.80 -5.12
N TRP A 223 15.49 -4.76 -4.34
CA TRP A 223 16.49 -3.73 -4.04
C TRP A 223 17.45 -4.14 -2.93
N ALA A 224 17.04 -5.00 -1.99
CA ALA A 224 17.94 -5.54 -0.98
C ALA A 224 19.09 -6.33 -1.59
N GLU A 225 18.80 -7.16 -2.59
CA GLU A 225 19.81 -7.91 -3.35
C GLU A 225 20.76 -6.99 -4.10
N ARG A 226 20.22 -5.97 -4.82
CA ARG A 226 21.02 -5.05 -5.65
C ARG A 226 21.92 -4.10 -4.84
N LEU A 227 21.41 -3.64 -3.70
CA LEU A 227 22.13 -2.67 -2.85
C LEU A 227 22.93 -3.33 -1.73
N GLY A 228 22.78 -4.64 -1.52
CA GLY A 228 23.45 -5.37 -0.43
C GLY A 228 23.00 -4.88 0.97
N ARG A 229 21.74 -4.46 1.11
CA ARG A 229 21.19 -3.86 2.33
C ARG A 229 19.89 -4.55 2.76
N THR A 230 19.67 -4.65 4.08
CA THR A 230 18.47 -5.27 4.67
C THR A 230 17.47 -4.25 5.20
N GLU A 231 17.83 -2.98 5.24
CA GLU A 231 16.94 -1.88 5.60
C GLU A 231 17.00 -0.83 4.50
N LEU A 232 15.86 -0.55 3.92
CA LEU A 232 15.71 0.30 2.75
C LEU A 232 14.57 1.29 2.97
N THR A 233 14.66 2.42 2.30
CA THR A 233 13.57 3.39 2.17
C THR A 233 13.24 3.54 0.70
N GLY A 234 12.00 3.21 0.32
CA GLY A 234 11.46 3.46 -1.00
C GLY A 234 10.63 4.75 -1.02
N PHE A 235 10.73 5.51 -2.11
CA PHE A 235 9.82 6.61 -2.40
C PHE A 235 8.93 6.24 -3.58
N GLN A 236 7.61 6.18 -3.38
CA GLN A 236 6.68 6.03 -4.51
C GLN A 236 6.33 7.41 -5.05
N ALA A 237 6.79 7.70 -6.28
CA ALA A 237 6.77 9.03 -6.89
C ALA A 237 5.48 9.28 -7.69
N SER A 238 4.33 8.96 -7.11
CA SER A 238 3.02 9.37 -7.62
C SER A 238 2.80 10.87 -7.43
N ALA A 239 1.67 11.39 -7.91
CA ALA A 239 1.28 12.79 -7.69
C ALA A 239 1.21 13.18 -6.20
N ARG A 240 0.87 12.23 -5.30
CA ARG A 240 0.82 12.45 -3.85
C ARG A 240 2.16 12.15 -3.18
N GLY A 241 2.90 11.18 -3.69
CA GLY A 241 4.15 10.70 -3.14
C GLY A 241 4.00 10.03 -1.77
N GLY A 242 4.96 9.18 -1.40
CA GLY A 242 5.02 8.61 -0.05
C GLY A 242 6.26 7.77 0.18
N LEU A 243 6.64 7.63 1.46
CA LEU A 243 7.83 6.92 1.89
C LEU A 243 7.45 5.60 2.56
N VAL A 244 8.06 4.53 2.11
CA VAL A 244 7.89 3.18 2.66
C VAL A 244 9.25 2.67 3.14
N GLN A 245 9.35 2.42 4.43
CA GLN A 245 10.49 1.70 4.99
C GLN A 245 10.30 0.21 4.74
N VAL A 246 11.35 -0.49 4.31
CA VAL A 246 11.25 -1.88 3.89
C VAL A 246 12.37 -2.69 4.51
N ARG A 247 12.01 -3.80 5.19
CA ARG A 247 12.96 -4.74 5.79
C ARG A 247 12.63 -6.16 5.32
N PRO A 248 13.25 -6.64 4.24
CA PRO A 248 13.09 -8.03 3.81
C PRO A 248 13.75 -8.99 4.81
N SER A 249 13.10 -10.12 5.09
CA SER A 249 13.61 -11.17 5.97
C SER A 249 13.10 -12.54 5.52
N GLY A 250 13.89 -13.27 4.75
CA GLY A 250 13.50 -14.55 4.18
C GLY A 250 12.28 -14.45 3.27
N ASP A 251 11.21 -15.14 3.61
CA ASP A 251 9.94 -15.14 2.89
C ASP A 251 8.97 -14.02 3.35
N ARG A 252 9.44 -13.12 4.22
CA ARG A 252 8.65 -12.00 4.77
C ARG A 252 9.27 -10.65 4.41
N VAL A 253 8.42 -9.63 4.39
CA VAL A 253 8.82 -8.23 4.28
C VAL A 253 8.08 -7.43 5.35
N LEU A 254 8.83 -6.73 6.18
CA LEU A 254 8.26 -5.71 7.06
C LEU A 254 8.18 -4.41 6.30
N LEU A 255 6.98 -3.82 6.25
CA LEU A 255 6.71 -2.52 5.66
C LEU A 255 6.43 -1.53 6.77
N GLY A 256 7.22 -0.48 6.84
CA GLY A 256 7.11 0.59 7.82
C GLY A 256 6.67 1.90 7.19
N GLY A 257 5.86 2.66 7.92
CA GLY A 257 5.45 3.98 7.47
C GLY A 257 4.81 4.80 8.58
N ARG A 258 4.71 6.10 8.34
CA ARG A 258 3.93 7.01 9.17
C ARG A 258 2.55 7.21 8.57
N ALA A 259 1.64 7.75 9.36
CA ALA A 259 0.33 8.15 8.87
C ALA A 259 -0.14 9.40 9.61
N VAL A 260 -1.03 10.14 8.96
CA VAL A 260 -1.62 11.36 9.52
C VAL A 260 -3.12 11.38 9.29
N THR A 261 -3.88 11.67 10.35
CA THR A 261 -5.34 11.85 10.26
C THR A 261 -5.65 13.24 9.71
N VAL A 262 -6.38 13.30 8.59
CA VAL A 262 -6.79 14.57 7.95
C VAL A 262 -8.25 14.92 8.19
N LEU A 263 -9.08 13.94 8.55
CA LEU A 263 -10.49 14.18 8.89
C LEU A 263 -10.95 13.24 10.00
N ARG A 264 -11.75 13.76 10.92
CA ARG A 264 -12.55 13.00 11.88
C ARG A 264 -14.02 13.37 11.73
N GLY A 265 -14.89 12.36 11.71
CA GLY A 265 -16.32 12.55 11.53
C GLY A 265 -17.15 11.41 12.09
N GLN A 266 -18.43 11.44 11.76
CA GLN A 266 -19.38 10.39 12.11
C GLN A 266 -20.30 10.12 10.92
N LEU A 267 -20.50 8.84 10.62
CA LEU A 267 -21.58 8.40 9.73
C LEU A 267 -22.90 8.40 10.51
N VAL A 268 -23.95 8.90 9.89
CA VAL A 268 -25.29 9.05 10.48
C VAL A 268 -26.29 8.06 9.90
#